data_84ef10bae0773388edf52186c7470990
#
_entry.id   84ef10bae0773388edf52186c7470990
#
_cell.length_a   1.000
_cell.length_b   1.000
_cell.length_c   1.000
_cell.angle_alpha   90.00
_cell.angle_beta   90.00
_cell.angle_gamma   90.00
#
_symmetry.space_group_name_H-M   'P 1'
#
loop_
_entity.id
_entity.type
_entity.pdbx_description
1 polymer ?
#
loop_
_entity_poly.entity_id
_entity_poly.type
_entity_poly.pdbx_seq_one_letter_code
_entity_poly.pdbx_strand_id
1 'polypeptide(L)'
;KIMNGIGGSGDFARNAYLSIFTTPSVAKDGLISSIVPQVSHVDSTEHDVRILVTEQGVADLRGKSPSQRARCIIENCAHPDYKQLLWDYLKLSEGKSCHTPMSLRNAFKMHIAYAETGDMRNTQFES
;
A
#
# COMPACT_ATOMS: atom_id res chain seq x y z
N LYS A 1 4.55 -10.14 15.67
CA LYS A 1 3.66 -9.76 16.76
C LYS A 1 2.76 -8.63 16.28
N ILE A 2 1.48 -8.90 16.21
CA ILE A 2 0.48 -7.84 15.97
C ILE A 2 0.36 -7.07 17.28
N MET A 3 0.63 -5.78 17.22
CA MET A 3 0.72 -4.98 18.44
C MET A 3 -0.58 -4.28 18.80
N ASN A 4 -1.35 -3.85 17.83
CA ASN A 4 -2.47 -2.95 18.07
C ASN A 4 -3.65 -3.24 17.13
N GLY A 5 -4.85 -2.90 17.61
CA GLY A 5 -5.99 -2.63 16.79
C GLY A 5 -6.09 -1.13 16.47
N ILE A 6 -7.26 -0.74 15.99
CA ILE A 6 -7.56 0.61 15.52
C ILE A 6 -7.47 1.67 16.65
N GLY A 7 -7.77 1.28 17.90
CA GLY A 7 -7.79 2.19 19.04
C GLY A 7 -8.67 3.41 18.80
N GLY A 8 -8.29 4.54 19.41
CA GLY A 8 -8.98 5.82 19.22
C GLY A 8 -8.82 6.42 17.83
N SER A 9 -7.82 5.98 17.04
CA SER A 9 -7.59 6.51 15.69
C SER A 9 -8.77 6.25 14.74
N GLY A 10 -9.46 5.12 14.91
CA GLY A 10 -10.64 4.80 14.12
C GLY A 10 -11.80 5.76 14.39
N ASP A 11 -12.05 6.08 15.65
CA ASP A 11 -13.10 7.03 16.03
C ASP A 11 -12.79 8.44 15.50
N PHE A 12 -11.56 8.90 15.61
CA PHE A 12 -11.13 10.18 15.05
C PHE A 12 -11.27 10.21 13.54
N ALA A 13 -10.84 9.18 12.84
CA ALA A 13 -10.91 9.10 11.37
C ALA A 13 -12.35 9.11 10.87
N ARG A 14 -13.26 8.39 11.51
CA ARG A 14 -14.67 8.30 11.12
C ARG A 14 -15.45 9.57 11.39
N ASN A 15 -15.14 10.27 12.47
CA ASN A 15 -15.86 11.48 12.89
C ASN A 15 -15.22 12.77 12.41
N ALA A 16 -14.00 12.72 11.87
CA ALA A 16 -13.34 13.89 11.32
C ALA A 16 -14.00 14.31 9.98
N TYR A 17 -14.09 15.59 9.74
CA TYR A 17 -14.49 16.12 8.44
C TYR A 17 -13.53 15.70 7.34
N LEU A 18 -12.24 15.66 7.66
CA LEU A 18 -11.17 15.20 6.77
C LEU A 18 -10.18 14.36 7.58
N SER A 19 -9.97 13.09 7.18
CA SER A 19 -8.97 12.22 7.80
C SER A 19 -7.70 12.16 6.95
N ILE A 20 -6.56 12.41 7.57
CA ILE A 20 -5.24 12.38 6.93
C ILE A 20 -4.37 11.36 7.67
N PHE A 21 -3.86 10.38 6.93
CA PHE A 21 -2.94 9.37 7.45
C PHE A 21 -1.54 9.65 6.94
N THR A 22 -0.56 9.63 7.83
CA THR A 22 0.85 9.86 7.49
C THR A 22 1.68 8.62 7.80
N THR A 23 2.60 8.30 6.90
CA THR A 23 3.56 7.21 7.10
C THR A 23 4.83 7.49 6.29
N PRO A 24 6.00 7.04 6.73
CA PRO A 24 7.17 7.06 5.85
C PRO A 24 6.95 6.08 4.68
N SER A 25 7.48 6.39 3.50
CA SER A 25 7.33 5.53 2.32
C SER A 25 8.17 4.25 2.41
N VAL A 26 9.22 4.27 3.20
CA VAL A 26 10.12 3.13 3.44
C VAL A 26 10.51 3.02 4.90
N ALA A 27 10.95 1.83 5.29
CA ALA A 27 11.50 1.53 6.60
C ALA A 27 12.82 0.76 6.45
N LYS A 28 13.56 0.58 7.55
CA LYS A 28 14.81 -0.19 7.58
C LYS A 28 15.82 0.28 6.53
N ASP A 29 16.06 1.59 6.45
CA ASP A 29 16.98 2.20 5.49
C ASP A 29 16.67 1.88 4.02
N GLY A 30 15.40 1.78 3.68
CA GLY A 30 14.93 1.51 2.34
C GLY A 30 14.76 0.03 1.98
N LEU A 31 15.02 -0.88 2.91
CA LEU A 31 14.87 -2.33 2.68
C LEU A 31 13.42 -2.79 2.69
N ILE A 32 12.52 -2.02 3.27
CA ILE A 32 11.07 -2.30 3.36
C ILE A 32 10.30 -1.13 2.78
N SER A 33 9.41 -1.42 1.83
CA SER A 33 8.41 -0.45 1.38
C SER A 33 7.22 -0.43 2.33
N SER A 34 6.76 0.74 2.72
CA SER A 34 5.51 0.90 3.47
C SER A 34 4.28 0.76 2.59
N ILE A 35 4.44 0.97 1.29
CA ILE A 35 3.40 0.73 0.28
C ILE A 35 3.64 -0.65 -0.32
N VAL A 36 2.71 -1.55 -0.12
CA VAL A 36 2.81 -2.94 -0.58
C VAL A 36 1.50 -3.38 -1.24
N PRO A 37 1.55 -4.39 -2.12
CA PRO A 37 0.35 -4.88 -2.82
C PRO A 37 -0.73 -5.41 -1.88
N GLN A 38 -0.35 -6.08 -0.81
CA GLN A 38 -1.27 -6.74 0.11
C GLN A 38 -0.70 -6.70 1.52
N VAL A 39 -1.57 -6.58 2.51
CA VAL A 39 -1.21 -6.67 3.93
C VAL A 39 -1.92 -7.84 4.58
N SER A 40 -1.29 -8.45 5.58
CA SER A 40 -1.86 -9.59 6.30
C SER A 40 -2.90 -9.18 7.35
N HIS A 41 -2.91 -7.92 7.75
CA HIS A 41 -3.81 -7.36 8.75
C HIS A 41 -4.13 -5.90 8.43
N VAL A 42 -5.39 -5.50 8.62
CA VAL A 42 -5.87 -4.16 8.34
C VAL A 42 -6.52 -3.59 9.61
N ASP A 43 -6.04 -2.44 10.07
CA ASP A 43 -6.68 -1.68 11.15
C ASP A 43 -7.65 -0.63 10.61
N SER A 44 -7.22 0.18 9.64
CA SER A 44 -8.06 1.20 9.01
C SER A 44 -8.25 0.87 7.53
N THR A 45 -9.51 0.70 7.14
CA THR A 45 -9.87 0.32 5.76
C THR A 45 -9.90 1.52 4.82
N GLU A 46 -10.11 1.27 3.53
CA GLU A 46 -10.29 2.30 2.51
C GLU A 46 -11.46 3.25 2.78
N HIS A 47 -12.41 2.85 3.62
CA HIS A 47 -13.55 3.69 3.99
C HIS A 47 -13.16 4.80 4.98
N ASP A 48 -12.14 4.58 5.79
CA ASP A 48 -11.66 5.52 6.80
C ASP A 48 -10.48 6.35 6.29
N VAL A 49 -9.66 5.79 5.39
CA VAL A 49 -8.47 6.46 4.85
C VAL A 49 -8.86 7.30 3.65
N ARG A 50 -8.86 8.62 3.79
CA ARG A 50 -9.24 9.57 2.75
C ARG A 50 -8.06 10.21 2.07
N ILE A 51 -7.07 10.63 2.84
CA ILE A 51 -5.83 11.22 2.34
C ILE A 51 -4.65 10.48 2.97
N LEU A 52 -3.70 10.09 2.14
CA LEU A 52 -2.44 9.47 2.55
C LEU A 52 -1.30 10.43 2.24
N VAL A 53 -0.42 10.63 3.21
CA VAL A 53 0.77 11.48 3.06
C VAL A 53 2.01 10.66 3.39
N THR A 54 2.99 10.71 2.52
CA THR A 54 4.36 10.25 2.78
C THR A 54 5.33 11.39 2.50
N GLU A 55 6.61 11.21 2.77
CA GLU A 55 7.64 12.19 2.39
C GLU A 55 7.77 12.34 0.86
N GLN A 56 7.21 11.41 0.09
CA GLN A 56 7.21 11.50 -1.38
C GLN A 56 6.08 12.40 -1.90
N GLY A 57 4.98 12.54 -1.17
CA GLY A 57 3.86 13.37 -1.59
C GLY A 57 2.54 13.01 -0.92
N VAL A 58 1.47 13.45 -1.55
CA VAL A 58 0.10 13.36 -1.04
C VAL A 58 -0.78 12.62 -2.04
N ALA A 59 -1.53 11.63 -1.57
CA ALA A 59 -2.55 10.93 -2.35
C ALA A 59 -3.93 11.24 -1.78
N ASP A 60 -4.76 11.91 -2.58
CA ASP A 60 -6.17 12.12 -2.26
C ASP A 60 -6.99 10.96 -2.82
N LEU A 61 -7.51 10.12 -1.94
CA LEU A 61 -8.18 8.87 -2.28
C LEU A 61 -9.70 9.01 -2.37
N ARG A 62 -10.23 10.20 -2.13
CA ARG A 62 -11.68 10.44 -2.11
C ARG A 62 -12.28 10.28 -3.50
N GLY A 63 -13.43 9.59 -3.58
CA GLY A 63 -14.18 9.41 -4.81
C GLY A 63 -13.49 8.54 -5.86
N LYS A 64 -12.52 7.74 -5.48
CA LYS A 64 -11.75 6.88 -6.39
C LYS A 64 -12.10 5.41 -6.22
N SER A 65 -12.12 4.67 -7.33
CA SER A 65 -12.22 3.21 -7.35
C SER A 65 -10.93 2.57 -6.77
N PRO A 66 -10.95 1.28 -6.40
CA PRO A 66 -9.75 0.59 -5.92
C PRO A 66 -8.54 0.72 -6.86
N SER A 67 -8.73 0.56 -8.16
CA SER A 67 -7.65 0.73 -9.16
C SER A 67 -7.13 2.17 -9.21
N GLN A 68 -8.02 3.15 -9.17
CA GLN A 68 -7.65 4.57 -9.16
C GLN A 68 -6.90 4.93 -7.87
N ARG A 69 -7.32 4.38 -6.72
CA ARG A 69 -6.62 4.55 -5.44
C ARG A 69 -5.21 3.97 -5.50
N ALA A 70 -5.06 2.75 -6.01
CA ALA A 70 -3.75 2.11 -6.16
C ALA A 70 -2.81 2.97 -7.01
N ARG A 71 -3.27 3.45 -8.15
CA ARG A 71 -2.48 4.34 -9.03
C ARG A 71 -2.10 5.64 -8.33
N CYS A 72 -3.03 6.26 -7.63
CA CYS A 72 -2.79 7.51 -6.90
C CYS A 72 -1.73 7.33 -5.80
N ILE A 73 -1.81 6.24 -5.04
CA ILE A 73 -0.86 5.93 -3.98
C ILE A 73 0.54 5.66 -4.55
N ILE A 74 0.63 4.85 -5.60
CA ILE A 74 1.92 4.52 -6.23
C ILE A 74 2.57 5.78 -6.79
N GLU A 75 1.80 6.58 -7.51
CA GLU A 75 2.32 7.79 -8.17
C GLU A 75 2.81 8.84 -7.18
N ASN A 76 2.06 9.08 -6.10
CA ASN A 76 2.31 10.21 -5.20
C ASN A 76 3.02 9.85 -3.90
N CYS A 77 2.89 8.62 -3.42
CA CYS A 77 3.34 8.25 -2.07
C CYS A 77 4.41 7.16 -2.03
N ALA A 78 4.57 6.37 -3.09
CA ALA A 78 5.56 5.30 -3.10
C ALA A 78 6.99 5.83 -3.28
N HIS A 79 7.94 5.19 -2.60
CA HIS A 79 9.35 5.51 -2.78
C HIS A 79 9.81 5.15 -4.20
N PRO A 80 10.67 5.97 -4.84
CA PRO A 80 11.14 5.73 -6.21
C PRO A 80 11.71 4.32 -6.45
N ASP A 81 12.42 3.75 -5.48
CA ASP A 81 13.00 2.40 -5.60
C ASP A 81 11.94 1.30 -5.73
N TYR A 82 10.71 1.55 -5.30
CA TYR A 82 9.61 0.59 -5.32
C TYR A 82 8.51 0.91 -6.32
N LYS A 83 8.50 2.10 -6.91
CA LYS A 83 7.46 2.51 -7.86
C LYS A 83 7.30 1.53 -9.01
N GLN A 84 8.41 1.14 -9.64
CA GLN A 84 8.35 0.23 -10.78
C GLN A 84 7.79 -1.15 -10.39
N LEU A 85 8.22 -1.69 -9.25
CA LEU A 85 7.70 -2.95 -8.71
C LEU A 85 6.18 -2.89 -8.48
N LEU A 86 5.71 -1.80 -7.89
CA LEU A 86 4.30 -1.62 -7.61
C LEU A 86 3.47 -1.44 -8.89
N TRP A 87 3.99 -0.71 -9.89
CA TRP A 87 3.37 -0.61 -11.21
C TRP A 87 3.30 -1.95 -11.93
N ASP A 88 4.36 -2.75 -11.86
CA ASP A 88 4.40 -4.10 -12.46
C ASP A 88 3.35 -5.00 -11.81
N TYR A 89 3.23 -4.97 -10.48
CA TYR A 89 2.18 -5.70 -9.77
C TYR A 89 0.78 -5.27 -10.23
N LEU A 90 0.53 -3.97 -10.28
CA LEU A 90 -0.77 -3.44 -10.68
C LEU A 90 -1.15 -3.89 -12.09
N LYS A 91 -0.22 -3.84 -13.03
CA LYS A 91 -0.41 -4.37 -14.39
C LYS A 91 -0.82 -5.84 -14.40
N LEU A 92 -0.11 -6.67 -13.64
CA LEU A 92 -0.39 -8.10 -13.54
C LEU A 92 -1.76 -8.39 -12.91
N SER A 93 -2.21 -7.54 -12.01
CA SER A 93 -3.48 -7.70 -11.31
C SER A 93 -4.68 -7.20 -12.10
N GLU A 94 -4.53 -6.11 -12.86
CA GLU A 94 -5.62 -5.51 -13.65
C GLU A 94 -6.07 -6.39 -14.83
N GLY A 95 -5.19 -7.22 -15.37
CA GLY A 95 -5.51 -8.13 -16.48
C GLY A 95 -6.49 -9.25 -16.15
N LYS A 96 -6.93 -9.37 -14.90
CA LYS A 96 -7.78 -10.48 -14.41
C LYS A 96 -9.18 -10.05 -13.95
N SER A 97 -9.76 -9.06 -14.59
CA SER A 97 -11.14 -8.57 -14.44
C SER A 97 -11.75 -8.69 -13.03
N CYS A 98 -11.16 -8.03 -12.08
CA CYS A 98 -11.71 -7.98 -10.73
C CYS A 98 -11.93 -6.52 -10.33
N HIS A 99 -13.01 -6.26 -9.58
CA HIS A 99 -13.28 -4.92 -9.05
C HIS A 99 -12.12 -4.40 -8.20
N THR A 100 -11.47 -5.28 -7.44
CA THR A 100 -10.26 -4.97 -6.70
C THR A 100 -9.06 -5.64 -7.37
N PRO A 101 -8.07 -4.87 -7.85
CA PRO A 101 -6.90 -5.44 -8.52
C PRO A 101 -6.08 -6.27 -7.54
N MET A 102 -5.99 -7.57 -7.79
CA MET A 102 -5.21 -8.50 -6.97
C MET A 102 -4.66 -9.64 -7.82
N SER A 103 -3.39 -9.95 -7.62
CA SER A 103 -2.75 -11.15 -8.14
C SER A 103 -2.41 -12.09 -6.99
N LEU A 104 -3.18 -13.17 -6.84
CA LEU A 104 -3.01 -14.11 -5.73
C LEU A 104 -1.58 -14.67 -5.63
N ARG A 105 -0.97 -15.01 -6.77
CA ARG A 105 0.38 -15.55 -6.83
C ARG A 105 1.45 -14.55 -6.36
N ASN A 106 1.18 -13.27 -6.54
CA ASN A 106 2.15 -12.20 -6.30
C ASN A 106 1.85 -11.37 -5.05
N ALA A 107 0.70 -11.60 -4.41
CA ALA A 107 0.18 -10.72 -3.34
C ALA A 107 1.19 -10.45 -2.21
N PHE A 108 1.93 -11.47 -1.79
CA PHE A 108 2.91 -11.38 -0.70
C PHE A 108 4.37 -11.53 -1.15
N LYS A 109 4.65 -11.42 -2.44
CA LYS A 109 6.03 -11.59 -2.95
C LYS A 109 7.02 -10.59 -2.36
N MET A 110 6.60 -9.36 -2.09
CA MET A 110 7.47 -8.37 -1.44
C MET A 110 7.80 -8.77 0.00
N HIS A 111 6.83 -9.29 0.75
CA HIS A 111 7.06 -9.80 2.10
C HIS A 111 7.99 -11.02 2.11
N ILE A 112 7.79 -11.93 1.16
CA ILE A 112 8.63 -13.13 1.00
C ILE A 112 10.08 -12.73 0.64
N ALA A 113 10.25 -11.80 -0.30
CA ALA A 113 11.57 -11.29 -0.67
C ALA A 113 12.32 -10.70 0.54
N TYR A 114 11.63 -9.95 1.37
CA TYR A 114 12.24 -9.44 2.60
C TYR A 114 12.59 -10.56 3.59
N ALA A 115 11.71 -11.54 3.76
CA ALA A 115 11.98 -12.68 4.66
C ALA A 115 13.17 -13.53 4.22
N GLU A 116 13.34 -13.71 2.91
CA GLU A 116 14.38 -14.55 2.34
C GLU A 116 15.72 -13.82 2.14
N THR A 117 15.66 -12.55 1.71
CA THR A 117 16.85 -11.78 1.30
C THR A 117 17.16 -10.59 2.19
N GLY A 118 16.21 -10.17 3.03
CA GLY A 118 16.32 -8.95 3.83
C GLY A 118 16.10 -7.65 3.05
N ASP A 119 15.63 -7.73 1.81
CA ASP A 119 15.42 -6.56 0.94
C ASP A 119 14.23 -6.78 0.00
N MET A 120 13.19 -5.96 0.14
CA MET A 120 12.00 -6.02 -0.74
C MET A 120 12.31 -5.65 -2.19
N ARG A 121 13.41 -4.95 -2.47
CA ARG A 121 13.84 -4.62 -3.84
C ARG A 121 14.17 -5.85 -4.68
N ASN A 122 14.47 -6.97 -4.03
CA ASN A 122 14.76 -8.26 -4.70
C ASN A 122 13.50 -9.02 -5.12
N THR A 123 12.33 -8.42 -5.01
CA THR A 123 11.05 -9.05 -5.39
C THR A 123 11.01 -9.35 -6.88
N GLN A 124 10.57 -10.56 -7.23
CA GLN A 124 10.28 -10.98 -8.59
C GLN A 124 8.85 -11.50 -8.68
N PHE A 125 8.05 -10.88 -9.55
CA PHE A 125 6.68 -11.30 -9.77
C PHE A 125 6.59 -12.38 -10.85
N GLU A 126 5.61 -13.26 -10.68
CA GLU A 126 5.25 -14.30 -11.66
C GLU A 126 4.15 -13.77 -12.60
N SER A 127 4.31 -14.01 -13.88
CA SER A 127 3.30 -13.65 -14.88
C SER A 127 2.03 -14.52 -14.88
#